data_71f3994f601c23012abf2cb2ce24bb60
#
_entry.id   71f3994f601c23012abf2cb2ce24bb60
#
_cell.length_a   1.000
_cell.length_b   1.000
_cell.length_c   1.000
_cell.angle_alpha   90.00
_cell.angle_beta   90.00
_cell.angle_gamma   90.00
#
_symmetry.space_group_name_H-M   'P 1'
#
loop_
_entity.id
_entity.type
_entity.pdbx_description
1 polymer ?
#
loop_
_entity_poly.entity_id
_entity_poly.type
_entity_poly.pdbx_seq_one_letter_code
_entity_poly.pdbx_strand_id
1 'polypeptide(L)'
;AGAGTFGLSAGLITAHGVAMRLGSVVTALELAPDARPYGDDPFAWCTRCGACIRRCPGHAIGREFTDRDKPGCANYCVTHVNPGREEHYGWLNRALGCALCQTAVPCEFQRPGVRDLQPSPAQ
;
A
#
# COMPACT_ATOMS: atom_id res chain seq x y z
N ALA A 1 11.63 -3.76 12.45
CA ALA A 1 11.00 -2.44 12.53
C ALA A 1 9.49 -2.60 12.60
N GLY A 2 8.83 -1.99 13.58
CA GLY A 2 7.37 -2.03 13.78
C GLY A 2 6.62 -1.00 12.90
N ALA A 3 7.00 -0.86 11.62
CA ALA A 3 6.52 0.23 10.77
C ALA A 3 5.04 0.14 10.38
N GLY A 4 4.47 -1.07 10.32
CA GLY A 4 3.07 -1.25 9.92
C GLY A 4 2.71 -2.69 9.58
N THR A 5 1.48 -2.88 9.12
CA THR A 5 0.92 -4.17 8.71
C THR A 5 0.41 -4.13 7.27
N PHE A 6 0.23 -5.28 6.64
CA PHE A 6 -0.22 -5.33 5.25
C PHE A 6 -1.75 -5.30 5.14
N GLY A 7 -2.25 -4.66 4.09
CA GLY A 7 -3.66 -4.71 3.72
C GLY A 7 -3.93 -5.71 2.59
N LEU A 8 -5.21 -5.91 2.24
CA LEU A 8 -5.64 -6.73 1.09
C LEU A 8 -5.00 -6.27 -0.23
N SER A 9 -4.68 -4.99 -0.37
CA SER A 9 -3.96 -4.44 -1.54
C SER A 9 -2.48 -4.81 -1.58
N ALA A 10 -1.97 -5.54 -0.57
CA ALA A 10 -0.55 -5.76 -0.31
C ALA A 10 0.25 -4.46 -0.06
N GLY A 11 -0.44 -3.34 0.17
CA GLY A 11 0.17 -2.10 0.66
C GLY A 11 0.45 -2.18 2.17
N LEU A 12 1.58 -1.61 2.61
CA LEU A 12 1.89 -1.50 4.04
C LEU A 12 1.10 -0.35 4.64
N ILE A 13 0.23 -0.65 5.60
CA ILE A 13 -0.52 0.33 6.38
C ILE A 13 0.36 0.73 7.56
N THR A 14 0.82 1.95 7.58
CA THR A 14 1.54 2.56 8.71
C THR A 14 0.56 3.30 9.63
N ALA A 15 1.06 3.92 10.70
CA ALA A 15 0.26 4.85 11.52
C ALA A 15 -0.32 6.01 10.68
N HIS A 16 0.36 6.38 9.57
CA HIS A 16 -0.02 7.45 8.64
C HIS A 16 -0.64 6.92 7.34
N GLY A 17 -1.07 5.66 7.31
CA GLY A 17 -1.71 5.04 6.14
C GLY A 17 -0.73 4.41 5.15
N VAL A 18 -1.22 4.17 3.92
CA VAL A 18 -0.46 3.52 2.84
C VAL A 18 0.17 4.52 1.86
N ALA A 19 -0.23 5.80 1.89
CA ALA A 19 0.28 6.84 0.99
C ALA A 19 1.68 7.30 1.41
N MET A 20 2.65 6.39 1.36
CA MET A 20 4.03 6.63 1.75
C MET A 20 5.02 5.83 0.91
N ARG A 21 6.29 6.12 1.04
CA ARG A 21 7.39 5.34 0.49
C ARG A 21 8.23 4.75 1.62
N LEU A 22 8.70 3.55 1.43
CA LEU A 22 9.65 2.90 2.33
C LEU A 22 11.03 2.92 1.71
N GLY A 23 12.02 3.18 2.54
CA GLY A 23 13.42 2.99 2.24
C GLY A 23 14.09 2.14 3.30
N SER A 24 15.21 1.54 2.98
CA SER A 24 16.03 0.79 3.91
C SER A 24 17.50 1.17 3.74
N VAL A 25 18.23 1.16 4.84
CA VAL A 25 19.68 1.37 4.86
C VAL A 25 20.30 0.19 5.57
N VAL A 26 21.30 -0.40 4.97
CA VAL A 26 22.13 -1.42 5.63
C VAL A 26 23.27 -0.70 6.36
N THR A 27 23.44 -1.02 7.63
CA THR A 27 24.46 -0.39 8.47
C THR A 27 25.13 -1.45 9.36
N ALA A 28 26.37 -1.18 9.76
CA ALA A 28 27.07 -1.97 10.78
C ALA A 28 26.72 -1.49 12.21
N LEU A 29 25.93 -0.43 12.33
CA LEU A 29 25.48 0.07 13.64
C LEU A 29 24.52 -0.95 14.25
N GLU A 30 24.81 -1.39 15.47
CA GLU A 30 23.94 -2.26 16.24
C GLU A 30 22.78 -1.45 16.81
N LEU A 31 21.56 -1.74 16.36
CA LEU A 31 20.33 -1.08 16.79
C LEU A 31 19.40 -2.09 17.43
N ALA A 32 18.81 -1.71 18.56
CA ALA A 32 17.74 -2.51 19.15
C ALA A 32 16.50 -2.50 18.23
N PRO A 33 15.81 -3.65 18.06
CA PRO A 33 14.58 -3.69 17.28
C PRO A 33 13.45 -2.92 17.98
N ASP A 34 12.67 -2.17 17.21
CA ASP A 34 11.48 -1.52 17.72
C ASP A 34 10.40 -2.54 18.10
N ALA A 35 9.61 -2.21 19.11
CA ALA A 35 8.42 -2.97 19.44
C ALA A 35 7.40 -2.92 18.30
N ARG A 36 6.66 -4.02 18.10
CA ARG A 36 5.56 -4.08 17.15
C ARG A 36 4.25 -3.72 17.86
N PRO A 37 3.67 -2.54 17.63
CA PRO A 37 2.44 -2.09 18.32
C PRO A 37 1.19 -2.91 17.95
N TYR A 38 1.31 -3.83 17.00
CA TYR A 38 0.27 -4.71 16.47
C TYR A 38 0.48 -6.20 16.80
N GLY A 39 1.48 -6.54 17.63
CA GLY A 39 1.81 -7.93 17.96
C GLY A 39 2.40 -8.68 16.76
N ASP A 40 2.02 -9.95 16.62
CA ASP A 40 2.56 -10.85 15.58
C ASP A 40 1.69 -10.96 14.33
N ASP A 41 0.48 -10.37 14.32
CA ASP A 41 -0.39 -10.39 13.14
C ASP A 41 0.08 -9.38 12.08
N PRO A 42 0.60 -9.84 10.93
CA PRO A 42 1.06 -8.96 9.87
C PRO A 42 -0.06 -8.19 9.16
N PHE A 43 -1.33 -8.45 9.48
CA PHE A 43 -2.52 -7.85 8.87
C PHE A 43 -3.40 -7.09 9.87
N ALA A 44 -2.95 -6.93 11.10
CA ALA A 44 -3.74 -6.41 12.23
C ALA A 44 -4.45 -5.08 11.96
N TRP A 45 -3.90 -4.21 11.14
CA TRP A 45 -4.48 -2.88 10.86
C TRP A 45 -5.41 -2.85 9.66
N CYS A 46 -5.55 -3.95 8.92
CA CYS A 46 -6.48 -4.04 7.81
C CYS A 46 -7.89 -4.41 8.29
N THR A 47 -8.84 -3.49 8.15
CA THR A 47 -10.25 -3.73 8.52
C THR A 47 -11.02 -4.56 7.49
N ARG A 48 -10.38 -5.04 6.42
CA ARG A 48 -11.00 -5.81 5.32
C ARG A 48 -12.23 -5.14 4.70
N CYS A 49 -12.28 -3.81 4.68
CA CYS A 49 -13.43 -3.03 4.19
C CYS A 49 -13.71 -3.20 2.69
N GLY A 50 -12.82 -3.79 1.93
CA GLY A 50 -12.96 -4.07 0.49
C GLY A 50 -12.86 -2.85 -0.42
N ALA A 51 -12.54 -1.65 0.11
CA ALA A 51 -12.40 -0.46 -0.73
C ALA A 51 -11.33 -0.62 -1.81
N CYS A 52 -10.18 -1.21 -1.47
CA CYS A 52 -9.11 -1.50 -2.42
C CYS A 52 -9.53 -2.50 -3.52
N ILE A 53 -10.42 -3.47 -3.20
CA ILE A 53 -10.97 -4.41 -4.17
C ILE A 53 -11.80 -3.65 -5.22
N ARG A 54 -12.72 -2.81 -4.76
CA ARG A 54 -13.61 -2.02 -5.66
C ARG A 54 -12.84 -1.02 -6.53
N ARG A 55 -11.72 -0.53 -6.03
CA ARG A 55 -10.87 0.43 -6.75
C ARG A 55 -9.84 -0.21 -7.67
N CYS A 56 -9.69 -1.54 -7.64
CA CYS A 56 -8.73 -2.22 -8.49
C CYS A 56 -9.30 -2.43 -9.90
N PRO A 57 -8.87 -1.67 -10.92
CA PRO A 57 -9.42 -1.79 -12.27
C PRO A 57 -9.00 -3.10 -12.96
N GLY A 58 -7.88 -3.70 -12.52
CA GLY A 58 -7.42 -5.01 -13.00
C GLY A 58 -8.01 -6.19 -12.22
N HIS A 59 -8.95 -5.95 -11.29
CA HIS A 59 -9.60 -6.98 -10.46
C HIS A 59 -8.64 -7.96 -9.77
N ALA A 60 -7.43 -7.50 -9.47
CA ALA A 60 -6.33 -8.32 -8.98
C ALA A 60 -6.27 -8.44 -7.44
N ILE A 61 -7.34 -8.10 -6.72
CA ILE A 61 -7.42 -8.14 -5.25
C ILE A 61 -8.69 -8.90 -4.86
N GLY A 62 -8.53 -10.00 -4.13
CA GLY A 62 -9.62 -10.75 -3.55
C GLY A 62 -9.94 -10.37 -2.10
N ARG A 63 -10.79 -11.18 -1.46
CA ARG A 63 -11.26 -10.94 -0.09
C ARG A 63 -10.31 -11.46 0.98
N GLU A 64 -9.42 -12.39 0.62
CA GLU A 64 -8.42 -12.93 1.51
C GLU A 64 -7.04 -12.34 1.19
N PHE A 65 -6.15 -12.34 2.16
CA PHE A 65 -4.79 -11.78 1.99
C PHE A 65 -3.95 -12.58 0.99
N THR A 66 -4.31 -13.82 0.76
CA THR A 66 -3.69 -14.72 -0.23
C THR A 66 -4.20 -14.53 -1.66
N ASP A 67 -5.33 -13.84 -1.83
CA ASP A 67 -6.03 -13.71 -3.11
C ASP A 67 -5.47 -12.60 -4.00
N ARG A 68 -4.27 -12.18 -3.75
CA ARG A 68 -3.61 -11.13 -4.54
C ARG A 68 -3.04 -11.70 -5.84
N ASP A 69 -3.68 -11.41 -6.97
CA ASP A 69 -3.18 -11.74 -8.31
C ASP A 69 -2.11 -10.73 -8.76
N LYS A 70 -0.86 -10.99 -8.41
CA LYS A 70 0.28 -10.15 -8.81
C LYS A 70 0.53 -10.15 -10.31
N PRO A 71 0.49 -11.31 -11.03
CA PRO A 71 0.60 -11.34 -12.49
C PRO A 71 -0.49 -10.54 -13.19
N GLY A 72 -1.75 -10.69 -12.80
CA GLY A 72 -2.88 -9.92 -13.37
C GLY A 72 -2.73 -8.42 -13.12
N CYS A 73 -2.31 -8.02 -11.92
CA CYS A 73 -1.99 -6.62 -11.61
C CYS A 73 -0.88 -6.07 -12.52
N ALA A 74 0.20 -6.81 -12.70
CA ALA A 74 1.32 -6.42 -13.55
C ALA A 74 0.88 -6.31 -15.02
N ASN A 75 0.11 -7.28 -15.50
CA ASN A 75 -0.44 -7.26 -16.86
C ASN A 75 -1.32 -6.04 -17.10
N TYR A 76 -2.22 -5.72 -16.15
CA TYR A 76 -3.04 -4.51 -16.25
C TYR A 76 -2.17 -3.24 -16.34
N CYS A 77 -1.13 -3.14 -15.53
CA CYS A 77 -0.22 -2.00 -15.58
C CYS A 77 0.51 -1.89 -16.93
N VAL A 78 1.00 -2.99 -17.47
CA VAL A 78 1.69 -3.01 -18.77
C VAL A 78 0.75 -2.62 -19.92
N THR A 79 -0.49 -3.13 -19.91
CA THR A 79 -1.43 -2.95 -21.02
C THR A 79 -2.22 -1.64 -20.96
N HIS A 80 -2.47 -1.09 -19.77
CA HIS A 80 -3.38 0.06 -19.61
C HIS A 80 -2.73 1.28 -18.94
N VAL A 81 -1.67 1.09 -18.15
CA VAL A 81 -1.02 2.20 -17.42
C VAL A 81 0.22 2.72 -18.14
N ASN A 82 1.04 1.81 -18.67
CA ASN A 82 2.29 2.18 -19.34
C ASN A 82 2.11 2.86 -20.72
N PRO A 83 1.13 2.48 -21.59
CA PRO A 83 1.07 3.02 -22.94
C PRO A 83 1.08 4.56 -22.96
N GLY A 84 1.95 5.14 -23.80
CA GLY A 84 2.11 6.58 -23.94
C GLY A 84 2.86 7.27 -22.79
N ARG A 85 3.42 6.52 -21.84
CA ARG A 85 4.17 7.10 -20.71
C ARG A 85 5.68 7.07 -20.89
N GLU A 86 6.19 6.32 -21.86
CA GLU A 86 7.62 6.24 -22.17
C GLU A 86 8.20 7.60 -22.57
N GLU A 87 7.42 8.46 -23.21
CA GLU A 87 7.84 9.81 -23.59
C GLU A 87 8.24 10.66 -22.38
N HIS A 88 7.51 10.49 -21.25
CA HIS A 88 7.76 11.28 -20.04
C HIS A 88 8.71 10.60 -19.06
N TYR A 89 8.70 9.27 -18.99
CA TYR A 89 9.41 8.50 -17.96
C TYR A 89 10.55 7.64 -18.51
N GLY A 90 10.80 7.71 -19.83
CA GLY A 90 11.78 6.87 -20.50
C GLY A 90 11.31 5.43 -20.65
N TRP A 91 12.23 4.54 -21.05
CA TRP A 91 11.90 3.15 -21.30
C TRP A 91 11.51 2.41 -20.02
N LEU A 92 10.31 1.84 -20.04
CA LEU A 92 9.71 1.12 -18.92
C LEU A 92 9.80 -0.38 -19.17
N ASN A 93 10.90 -1.02 -18.73
CA ASN A 93 11.03 -2.48 -18.81
C ASN A 93 10.16 -3.24 -17.78
N ARG A 94 9.51 -2.51 -16.89
CA ARG A 94 8.57 -3.03 -15.88
C ARG A 94 7.35 -2.13 -15.78
N ALA A 95 6.25 -2.72 -15.31
CA ALA A 95 5.02 -1.98 -15.12
C ALA A 95 5.18 -0.83 -14.11
N LEU A 96 4.74 0.36 -14.49
CA LEU A 96 4.42 1.39 -13.51
C LEU A 96 3.26 0.92 -12.63
N GLY A 97 3.32 1.20 -11.34
CA GLY A 97 2.20 0.93 -10.45
C GLY A 97 1.06 1.93 -10.70
N CYS A 98 -0.19 1.45 -10.85
CA CYS A 98 -1.35 2.34 -10.99
C CYS A 98 -1.78 2.98 -9.66
N ALA A 99 -1.45 2.38 -8.52
CA ALA A 99 -1.74 2.81 -7.14
C ALA A 99 -3.23 3.03 -6.80
N LEU A 100 -4.19 2.83 -7.71
CA LEU A 100 -5.62 3.08 -7.46
C LEU A 100 -6.19 2.28 -6.29
N CYS A 101 -5.66 1.09 -6.01
CA CYS A 101 -6.04 0.29 -4.86
C CYS A 101 -5.57 0.87 -3.50
N GLN A 102 -4.77 1.92 -3.52
CA GLN A 102 -4.25 2.62 -2.33
C GLN A 102 -4.69 4.08 -2.28
N THR A 103 -5.45 4.55 -3.29
CA THR A 103 -5.94 5.92 -3.40
C THR A 103 -7.44 5.98 -3.17
N ALA A 104 -7.92 6.99 -2.46
CA ALA A 104 -9.33 7.16 -2.06
C ALA A 104 -9.89 5.92 -1.33
N VAL A 105 -9.08 5.38 -0.42
CA VAL A 105 -9.43 4.26 0.46
C VAL A 105 -9.26 4.68 1.92
N PRO A 106 -9.97 4.06 2.88
CA PRO A 106 -9.91 4.46 4.29
C PRO A 106 -8.52 4.41 4.91
N CYS A 107 -7.62 3.60 4.35
CA CYS A 107 -6.24 3.48 4.82
C CYS A 107 -5.25 4.34 4.03
N GLU A 108 -5.68 5.28 3.19
CA GLU A 108 -4.76 6.09 2.38
C GLU A 108 -3.81 6.93 3.25
N PHE A 109 -4.36 7.76 4.13
CA PHE A 109 -3.59 8.71 4.95
C PHE A 109 -3.64 8.44 6.44
N GLN A 110 -4.22 7.32 6.85
CA GLN A 110 -4.40 6.97 8.25
C GLN A 110 -4.50 5.46 8.45
N ARG A 111 -4.30 5.00 9.67
CA ARG A 111 -4.65 3.64 10.07
C ARG A 111 -6.19 3.52 10.14
N PRO A 112 -6.83 2.63 9.38
CA PRO A 112 -8.29 2.48 9.43
C PRO A 112 -8.74 1.97 10.79
N GLY A 113 -9.94 2.39 11.22
CA GLY A 113 -10.51 2.05 12.52
C GLY A 113 -10.07 2.94 13.69
N VAL A 114 -9.12 3.83 13.49
CA VAL A 114 -8.83 4.92 14.44
C VAL A 114 -9.66 6.13 13.98
N ARG A 115 -10.65 6.51 14.79
CA ARG A 115 -11.36 7.79 14.56
C ARG A 115 -10.38 8.91 14.90
N ASP A 116 -10.18 9.78 13.94
CA ASP A 116 -9.18 10.82 14.01
C ASP A 116 -9.40 11.80 15.15
N LEU A 117 -8.32 12.00 15.88
CA LEU A 117 -7.96 13.28 16.46
C LEU A 117 -7.01 13.99 15.46
N GLN A 118 -7.44 14.23 14.22
CA GLN A 118 -6.68 15.11 13.35
C GLN A 118 -6.90 16.55 13.79
N PRO A 119 -5.84 17.32 14.11
CA PRO A 119 -5.97 18.76 14.17
C PRO A 119 -6.38 19.24 12.76
N SER A 120 -7.45 20.03 12.69
CA SER A 120 -7.87 20.70 11.46
C SER A 120 -6.66 21.40 10.84
N PRO A 121 -6.48 21.34 9.49
CA PRO A 121 -5.44 22.11 8.85
C PRO A 121 -5.68 23.59 9.19
N ALA A 122 -4.64 24.23 9.72
CA ALA A 122 -4.67 25.66 9.96
C ALA A 122 -4.99 26.37 8.64
N GLN A 123 -6.05 27.17 8.64
CA GLN A 123 -6.45 28.05 7.54
C GLN A 123 -5.42 29.15 7.34
#